data_6f841ce9559c3babbb1d0f16c25897a7
#
_entry.id   6f841ce9559c3babbb1d0f16c25897a7
#
_cell.length_a   1.000
_cell.length_b   1.000
_cell.length_c   1.000
_cell.angle_alpha   90.00
_cell.angle_beta   90.00
_cell.angle_gamma   90.00
#
_symmetry.space_group_name_H-M   'P 1'
#
loop_
_entity.id
_entity.type
_entity.pdbx_description
1 polymer ?
#
loop_
_entity_poly.entity_id
_entity_poly.type
_entity_poly.pdbx_seq_one_letter_code
_entity_poly.pdbx_strand_id
1 'polypeptide(L)'
;DVDGIVIDLRNNGGGSLQEAKLLTGLFIDRGPTVQIRSKSNRVDILDDRDISIIYDGPLAVLVNRLSASASEIFAGAIQDYERGIIIGSQTFGKGTVQSLLPLNRGQLKLTQAKFYRISGESTQEKGIIPDIKYPSSYDPESIGESTLDGPLPWDKITATNYRRKHSINHLVAELRSLHDERVSDNAEFNYLTEAFAYRKTRNEDDTISLNEEQRLQEKSDRENFWLALENKKRVALGQEPIASLDELDEEEPTIASNDASAASPAIVPTTGESETAEPASNSEIAGSSSAIPVSKTDEAREEPEEEDTTPDPYLVESGHILLDLISLEERTAAGLKQARDT
;
A
#
# COMPACT_ATOMS: atom_id res chain seq x y z
N ASP A 1 -18.26 -17.11 -7.68
CA ASP A 1 -18.53 -15.68 -7.96
C ASP A 1 -18.21 -14.88 -6.71
N VAL A 2 -17.53 -13.78 -6.86
CA VAL A 2 -17.22 -12.81 -5.80
C VAL A 2 -17.85 -11.47 -6.18
N ASP A 3 -18.36 -10.74 -5.20
CA ASP A 3 -19.05 -9.46 -5.44
C ASP A 3 -18.06 -8.32 -5.68
N GLY A 4 -16.86 -8.40 -5.09
CA GLY A 4 -15.80 -7.41 -5.23
C GLY A 4 -14.45 -7.96 -4.78
N ILE A 5 -13.36 -7.26 -5.12
CA ILE A 5 -11.99 -7.60 -4.71
C ILE A 5 -11.35 -6.39 -4.02
N VAL A 6 -10.74 -6.64 -2.85
CA VAL A 6 -9.82 -5.70 -2.19
C VAL A 6 -8.40 -6.27 -2.32
N ILE A 7 -7.48 -5.49 -2.90
CA ILE A 7 -6.06 -5.83 -2.97
C ILE A 7 -5.35 -5.02 -1.90
N ASP A 8 -4.80 -5.69 -0.88
CA ASP A 8 -4.02 -5.05 0.17
C ASP A 8 -2.54 -5.01 -0.19
N LEU A 9 -2.03 -3.80 -0.43
CA LEU A 9 -0.63 -3.50 -0.71
C LEU A 9 0.04 -2.73 0.44
N ARG A 10 -0.57 -2.66 1.60
CA ARG A 10 0.07 -2.05 2.77
C ARG A 10 1.36 -2.79 3.09
N ASN A 11 2.39 -2.04 3.46
CA ASN A 11 3.72 -2.54 3.78
C ASN A 11 4.42 -3.29 2.63
N ASN A 12 3.90 -3.24 1.41
CA ASN A 12 4.50 -3.86 0.24
C ASN A 12 5.48 -2.89 -0.44
N GLY A 13 6.78 -3.09 -0.21
CA GLY A 13 7.87 -2.26 -0.77
C GLY A 13 8.07 -2.40 -2.28
N GLY A 14 7.25 -3.19 -2.95
CA GLY A 14 7.33 -3.46 -4.38
C GLY A 14 8.10 -4.73 -4.70
N GLY A 15 8.63 -4.83 -5.91
CA GLY A 15 9.31 -6.02 -6.42
C GLY A 15 9.53 -5.93 -7.92
N SER A 16 9.10 -6.96 -8.63
CA SER A 16 9.27 -7.08 -10.07
C SER A 16 8.36 -6.12 -10.84
N LEU A 17 8.96 -5.31 -11.70
CA LEU A 17 8.25 -4.44 -12.64
C LEU A 17 7.36 -5.26 -13.60
N GLN A 18 7.85 -6.42 -14.01
CA GLN A 18 7.10 -7.31 -14.91
C GLN A 18 5.86 -7.87 -14.23
N GLU A 19 5.96 -8.26 -12.97
CA GLU A 19 4.80 -8.76 -12.21
C GLU A 19 3.76 -7.68 -11.96
N ALA A 20 4.18 -6.45 -11.62
CA ALA A 20 3.24 -5.33 -11.49
C ALA A 20 2.48 -5.06 -12.80
N LYS A 21 3.16 -5.15 -13.95
CA LYS A 21 2.54 -5.06 -15.27
C LYS A 21 1.54 -6.19 -15.49
N LEU A 22 1.92 -7.45 -15.23
CA LEU A 22 1.06 -8.62 -15.41
C LEU A 22 -0.16 -8.58 -14.47
N LEU A 23 0.07 -8.19 -13.21
CA LEU A 23 -1.02 -8.02 -12.26
C LEU A 23 -2.03 -6.96 -12.72
N THR A 24 -1.54 -5.83 -13.26
CA THR A 24 -2.42 -4.81 -13.85
C THR A 24 -3.25 -5.37 -14.99
N GLY A 25 -2.65 -6.22 -15.85
CA GLY A 25 -3.30 -6.87 -16.98
C GLY A 25 -4.49 -7.75 -16.60
N LEU A 26 -4.55 -8.27 -15.36
CA LEU A 26 -5.71 -9.05 -14.90
C LEU A 26 -7.00 -8.22 -14.80
N PHE A 27 -6.88 -6.89 -14.70
CA PHE A 27 -7.97 -5.96 -14.44
C PHE A 27 -8.30 -5.00 -15.60
N ILE A 28 -7.43 -4.91 -16.61
CA ILE A 28 -7.63 -4.07 -17.81
C ILE A 28 -7.70 -4.94 -19.07
N ASP A 29 -8.33 -4.45 -20.13
CA ASP A 29 -8.44 -5.24 -21.36
C ASP A 29 -7.12 -5.27 -22.15
N ARG A 30 -6.39 -4.23 -22.18
CA ARG A 30 -5.02 -4.08 -22.69
C ARG A 30 -4.59 -2.61 -22.60
N GLY A 31 -3.31 -2.37 -22.64
CA GLY A 31 -2.79 -0.99 -22.73
C GLY A 31 -1.56 -0.76 -21.89
N PRO A 32 -1.06 0.47 -21.86
CA PRO A 32 0.11 0.83 -21.11
C PRO A 32 -0.12 0.67 -19.60
N THR A 33 0.89 0.21 -18.88
CA THR A 33 0.86 0.10 -17.42
C THR A 33 1.81 1.08 -16.75
N VAL A 34 2.95 1.33 -17.39
CA VAL A 34 3.97 2.26 -16.89
C VAL A 34 4.84 2.74 -18.03
N GLN A 35 5.39 3.95 -17.90
CA GLN A 35 6.39 4.53 -18.78
C GLN A 35 7.75 4.56 -18.08
N ILE A 36 8.83 4.22 -18.78
CA ILE A 36 10.19 4.21 -18.24
C ILE A 36 11.05 5.16 -19.07
N ARG A 37 11.61 6.19 -18.43
CA ARG A 37 12.53 7.13 -19.09
C ARG A 37 13.97 6.85 -18.64
N SER A 38 14.80 6.47 -19.58
CA SER A 38 16.23 6.26 -19.37
C SER A 38 17.01 7.60 -19.31
N LYS A 39 18.29 7.52 -18.89
CA LYS A 39 19.21 8.67 -18.89
C LYS A 39 19.36 9.35 -20.26
N SER A 40 19.16 8.62 -21.36
CA SER A 40 19.19 9.16 -22.74
C SER A 40 17.89 9.87 -23.17
N ASN A 41 16.96 10.08 -22.24
CA ASN A 41 15.61 10.58 -22.49
C ASN A 41 14.74 9.69 -23.40
N ARG A 42 15.16 8.47 -23.69
CA ARG A 42 14.30 7.50 -24.35
C ARG A 42 13.23 7.05 -23.38
N VAL A 43 11.98 7.06 -23.84
CA VAL A 43 10.82 6.56 -23.09
C VAL A 43 10.39 5.24 -23.69
N ASP A 44 10.40 4.20 -22.87
CA ASP A 44 9.88 2.89 -23.20
C ASP A 44 8.55 2.73 -22.44
N ILE A 45 7.53 2.22 -23.11
CA ILE A 45 6.20 1.99 -22.55
C ILE A 45 6.04 0.49 -22.35
N LEU A 46 5.80 0.08 -21.12
CA LEU A 46 5.39 -1.29 -20.84
C LEU A 46 3.88 -1.38 -20.92
N ASP A 47 3.41 -2.22 -21.82
CA ASP A 47 2.00 -2.41 -22.11
C ASP A 47 1.58 -3.86 -21.86
N ASP A 48 0.37 -4.04 -21.38
CA ASP A 48 -0.30 -5.31 -21.46
C ASP A 48 -0.90 -5.46 -22.87
N ARG A 49 -0.67 -6.61 -23.50
CA ARG A 49 -1.14 -6.94 -24.87
C ARG A 49 -2.25 -7.96 -24.88
N ASP A 50 -2.53 -8.56 -23.73
CA ASP A 50 -3.65 -9.48 -23.60
C ASP A 50 -4.95 -8.70 -23.56
N ILE A 51 -5.95 -9.17 -24.28
CA ILE A 51 -7.29 -8.59 -24.32
C ILE A 51 -8.23 -9.25 -23.29
N SER A 52 -7.77 -10.31 -22.65
CA SER A 52 -8.56 -11.01 -21.63
C SER A 52 -8.50 -10.27 -20.31
N ILE A 53 -9.67 -9.96 -19.76
CA ILE A 53 -9.80 -9.46 -18.39
C ILE A 53 -10.17 -10.65 -17.53
N ILE A 54 -9.38 -10.90 -16.49
CA ILE A 54 -9.66 -12.00 -15.57
C ILE A 54 -10.76 -11.58 -14.58
N TYR A 55 -10.74 -10.32 -14.16
CA TYR A 55 -11.75 -9.78 -13.27
C TYR A 55 -12.15 -8.36 -13.68
N ASP A 56 -13.44 -8.17 -14.01
CA ASP A 56 -14.03 -6.90 -14.47
C ASP A 56 -15.01 -6.29 -13.44
N GLY A 57 -15.17 -6.90 -12.26
CA GLY A 57 -16.03 -6.43 -11.17
C GLY A 57 -15.41 -5.30 -10.34
N PRO A 58 -16.11 -4.85 -9.29
CA PRO A 58 -15.67 -3.78 -8.40
C PRO A 58 -14.33 -4.08 -7.73
N LEU A 59 -13.43 -3.09 -7.71
CA LEU A 59 -12.06 -3.23 -7.24
C LEU A 59 -11.66 -2.08 -6.32
N ALA A 60 -11.08 -2.43 -5.16
CA ALA A 60 -10.40 -1.50 -4.27
C ALA A 60 -8.94 -1.90 -4.08
N VAL A 61 -8.06 -0.93 -3.91
CA VAL A 61 -6.63 -1.14 -3.62
C VAL A 61 -6.28 -0.36 -2.36
N LEU A 62 -5.91 -1.09 -1.31
CA LEU A 62 -5.51 -0.53 -0.03
C LEU A 62 -3.99 -0.32 0.00
N VAL A 63 -3.57 0.90 0.28
CA VAL A 63 -2.15 1.31 0.28
C VAL A 63 -1.78 2.06 1.55
N ASN A 64 -0.50 2.07 1.90
CA ASN A 64 0.02 2.91 2.97
C ASN A 64 1.38 3.52 2.60
N ARG A 65 1.99 4.24 3.56
CA ARG A 65 3.28 4.92 3.36
C ARG A 65 4.43 3.99 2.99
N LEU A 66 4.33 2.70 3.31
CA LEU A 66 5.35 1.69 2.99
C LEU A 66 5.07 0.96 1.66
N SER A 67 3.94 1.24 1.01
CA SER A 67 3.68 0.80 -0.37
C SER A 67 4.60 1.57 -1.31
N ALA A 68 5.50 0.86 -2.02
CA ALA A 68 6.55 1.51 -2.80
C ALA A 68 6.79 0.84 -4.17
N SER A 69 7.39 1.58 -5.12
CA SER A 69 7.93 1.03 -6.37
C SER A 69 6.89 0.26 -7.21
N ALA A 70 7.01 -1.06 -7.37
CA ALA A 70 6.09 -1.89 -8.16
C ALA A 70 4.63 -1.80 -7.66
N SER A 71 4.42 -1.70 -6.34
CA SER A 71 3.09 -1.46 -5.75
C SER A 71 2.51 -0.11 -6.18
N GLU A 72 3.35 0.93 -6.30
CA GLU A 72 2.94 2.24 -6.78
C GLU A 72 2.64 2.24 -8.28
N ILE A 73 3.34 1.41 -9.06
CA ILE A 73 3.06 1.21 -10.49
C ILE A 73 1.66 0.61 -10.65
N PHE A 74 1.36 -0.46 -9.93
CA PHE A 74 0.05 -1.09 -9.97
C PHE A 74 -1.06 -0.13 -9.51
N ALA A 75 -0.96 0.42 -8.31
CA ALA A 75 -1.95 1.34 -7.77
C ALA A 75 -2.16 2.57 -8.67
N GLY A 76 -1.07 3.13 -9.21
CA GLY A 76 -1.11 4.25 -10.14
C GLY A 76 -1.79 3.92 -11.47
N ALA A 77 -1.56 2.73 -12.01
CA ALA A 77 -2.22 2.28 -13.23
C ALA A 77 -3.74 2.09 -12.98
N ILE A 78 -4.13 1.39 -11.91
CA ILE A 78 -5.54 1.20 -11.53
C ILE A 78 -6.25 2.55 -11.38
N GLN A 79 -5.60 3.53 -10.73
CA GLN A 79 -6.14 4.89 -10.55
C GLN A 79 -6.27 5.65 -11.88
N ASP A 80 -5.24 5.64 -12.74
CA ASP A 80 -5.25 6.34 -14.02
C ASP A 80 -6.31 5.78 -14.98
N TYR A 81 -6.50 4.46 -14.97
CA TYR A 81 -7.57 3.80 -15.71
C TYR A 81 -8.97 4.03 -15.11
N GLU A 82 -9.06 4.60 -13.90
CA GLU A 82 -10.31 4.67 -13.12
C GLU A 82 -10.96 3.29 -12.95
N ARG A 83 -10.11 2.23 -12.88
CA ARG A 83 -10.54 0.84 -12.83
C ARG A 83 -10.96 0.39 -11.43
N GLY A 84 -10.45 1.03 -10.41
CA GLY A 84 -10.72 0.75 -9.01
C GLY A 84 -10.42 1.94 -8.12
N ILE A 85 -10.93 1.92 -6.90
CA ILE A 85 -10.73 2.95 -5.89
C ILE A 85 -9.43 2.71 -5.12
N ILE A 86 -8.62 3.74 -4.93
CA ILE A 86 -7.40 3.68 -4.12
C ILE A 86 -7.70 4.22 -2.73
N ILE A 87 -7.46 3.42 -1.71
CA ILE A 87 -7.83 3.69 -0.31
C ILE A 87 -6.59 3.64 0.57
N GLY A 88 -6.52 4.45 1.62
CA GLY A 88 -5.47 4.39 2.63
C GLY A 88 -4.67 5.66 2.78
N SER A 89 -3.35 5.61 2.86
CA SER A 89 -2.49 6.78 2.98
C SER A 89 -1.55 6.93 1.79
N GLN A 90 -1.00 8.15 1.62
CA GLN A 90 -0.03 8.46 0.57
C GLN A 90 1.12 7.45 0.58
N THR A 91 1.49 6.90 -0.58
CA THR A 91 2.54 5.89 -0.71
C THR A 91 3.96 6.49 -0.59
N PHE A 92 4.98 5.64 -0.65
CA PHE A 92 6.38 5.99 -0.38
C PHE A 92 6.96 7.04 -1.33
N GLY A 93 6.63 6.98 -2.62
CA GLY A 93 7.14 7.91 -3.63
C GLY A 93 8.41 7.45 -4.35
N LYS A 94 8.68 6.14 -4.44
CA LYS A 94 9.84 5.63 -5.17
C LYS A 94 9.54 5.48 -6.65
N GLY A 95 10.05 6.41 -7.45
CA GLY A 95 9.88 6.46 -8.90
C GLY A 95 11.12 6.08 -9.71
N THR A 96 12.07 5.34 -9.11
CA THR A 96 13.34 4.98 -9.75
C THR A 96 13.42 3.49 -10.09
N VAL A 97 14.02 3.17 -11.24
CA VAL A 97 14.40 1.81 -11.66
C VAL A 97 15.85 1.59 -11.34
N GLN A 98 16.15 0.57 -10.55
CA GLN A 98 17.50 0.21 -10.12
C GLN A 98 17.87 -1.17 -10.64
N SER A 99 19.14 -1.34 -11.04
CA SER A 99 19.73 -2.61 -11.44
C SER A 99 20.87 -2.99 -10.53
N LEU A 100 21.02 -4.29 -10.28
CA LEU A 100 22.14 -4.86 -9.58
C LEU A 100 23.22 -5.26 -10.60
N LEU A 101 24.38 -4.64 -10.53
CA LEU A 101 25.52 -4.96 -11.38
C LEU A 101 26.53 -5.78 -10.58
N PRO A 102 26.90 -7.00 -11.03
CA PRO A 102 27.90 -7.80 -10.36
C PRO A 102 29.28 -7.12 -10.47
N LEU A 103 30.01 -7.09 -9.38
CA LEU A 103 31.40 -6.66 -9.30
C LEU A 103 32.27 -7.88 -8.99
N ASN A 104 33.60 -7.71 -9.06
CA ASN A 104 34.58 -8.75 -8.66
C ASN A 104 34.37 -9.24 -7.22
N ARG A 105 33.84 -8.34 -6.36
CA ARG A 105 33.41 -8.65 -5.00
C ARG A 105 32.15 -7.82 -4.71
N GLY A 106 31.03 -8.51 -4.40
CA GLY A 106 29.74 -7.87 -4.14
C GLY A 106 28.99 -7.41 -5.40
N GLN A 107 28.05 -6.52 -5.20
CA GLN A 107 27.19 -5.99 -6.24
C GLN A 107 27.03 -4.48 -6.08
N LEU A 108 26.87 -3.78 -7.19
CA LEU A 108 26.53 -2.36 -7.24
C LEU A 108 25.05 -2.20 -7.60
N LYS A 109 24.28 -1.58 -6.73
CA LYS A 109 22.89 -1.17 -7.00
C LYS A 109 22.92 0.22 -7.62
N LEU A 110 22.51 0.33 -8.89
CA LEU A 110 22.62 1.57 -9.66
C LEU A 110 21.25 1.98 -10.20
N THR A 111 20.86 3.24 -9.97
CA THR A 111 19.67 3.85 -10.60
C THR A 111 19.96 4.09 -12.08
N GLN A 112 19.15 3.52 -12.98
CA GLN A 112 19.30 3.60 -14.42
C GLN A 112 18.23 4.42 -15.13
N ALA A 113 17.01 4.47 -14.55
CA ALA A 113 15.88 5.15 -15.15
C ALA A 113 14.90 5.65 -14.08
N LYS A 114 13.96 6.50 -14.50
CA LYS A 114 12.76 6.83 -13.73
C LYS A 114 11.55 6.19 -14.41
N PHE A 115 10.59 5.77 -13.60
CA PHE A 115 9.28 5.39 -14.13
C PHE A 115 8.23 6.47 -13.88
N TYR A 116 7.24 6.46 -14.73
CA TYR A 116 6.14 7.42 -14.72
C TYR A 116 4.83 6.67 -14.92
N ARG A 117 3.79 7.19 -14.33
CA ARG A 117 2.41 6.76 -14.57
C ARG A 117 2.07 6.93 -16.07
N ILE A 118 1.03 6.26 -16.51
CA ILE A 118 0.52 6.40 -17.87
C ILE A 118 -0.03 7.82 -18.16
N SER A 119 -0.47 8.52 -17.12
CA SER A 119 -0.82 9.96 -17.15
C SER A 119 0.39 10.89 -17.35
N GLY A 120 1.61 10.36 -17.27
CA GLY A 120 2.87 11.10 -17.42
C GLY A 120 3.43 11.65 -16.12
N GLU A 121 2.73 11.59 -15.01
CA GLU A 121 3.23 12.03 -13.72
C GLU A 121 4.23 11.01 -13.13
N SER A 122 5.30 11.50 -12.48
CA SER A 122 6.20 10.65 -11.72
C SER A 122 5.58 10.28 -10.36
N THR A 123 5.86 9.08 -9.87
CA THR A 123 5.63 8.72 -8.47
C THR A 123 6.74 9.21 -7.55
N GLN A 124 7.89 9.63 -8.13
CA GLN A 124 9.05 10.09 -7.36
C GLN A 124 8.68 11.18 -6.36
N GLU A 125 9.10 11.04 -5.10
CA GLU A 125 8.80 11.90 -3.93
C GLU A 125 7.31 11.96 -3.56
N LYS A 126 6.41 12.06 -4.54
CA LYS A 126 4.98 12.29 -4.32
C LYS A 126 4.19 11.02 -4.04
N GLY A 127 4.61 9.88 -4.60
CA GLY A 127 3.86 8.63 -4.51
C GLY A 127 2.48 8.69 -5.17
N ILE A 128 1.62 7.77 -4.76
CA ILE A 128 0.20 7.72 -5.10
C ILE A 128 -0.60 8.37 -3.98
N ILE A 129 -1.44 9.33 -4.33
CA ILE A 129 -2.39 9.95 -3.41
C ILE A 129 -3.68 9.14 -3.49
N PRO A 130 -4.15 8.53 -2.39
CA PRO A 130 -5.36 7.73 -2.41
C PRO A 130 -6.62 8.59 -2.64
N ASP A 131 -7.64 7.97 -3.23
CA ASP A 131 -8.93 8.60 -3.47
C ASP A 131 -9.71 8.79 -2.15
N ILE A 132 -9.62 7.83 -1.25
CA ILE A 132 -10.16 7.90 0.13
C ILE A 132 -9.01 7.76 1.11
N LYS A 133 -8.88 8.71 2.03
CA LYS A 133 -7.76 8.77 2.97
C LYS A 133 -8.12 8.17 4.31
N TYR A 134 -7.23 7.31 4.81
CA TYR A 134 -7.27 6.78 6.16
C TYR A 134 -6.25 7.46 7.08
N PRO A 135 -6.46 7.43 8.39
CA PRO A 135 -5.44 7.82 9.36
C PRO A 135 -4.15 7.01 9.13
N SER A 136 -3.00 7.62 9.39
CA SER A 136 -1.70 6.97 9.20
C SER A 136 -0.76 7.27 10.36
N SER A 137 -0.09 6.22 10.85
CA SER A 137 0.98 6.36 11.83
C SER A 137 2.28 6.89 11.23
N TYR A 138 2.39 6.89 9.90
CA TYR A 138 3.58 7.33 9.19
C TYR A 138 3.42 8.78 8.76
N ASP A 139 4.38 9.62 9.17
CA ASP A 139 4.46 11.00 8.72
C ASP A 139 5.17 11.07 7.35
N PRO A 140 4.53 11.62 6.31
CA PRO A 140 5.17 11.80 5.02
C PRO A 140 6.42 12.69 5.02
N GLU A 141 6.58 13.54 6.04
CA GLU A 141 7.75 14.41 6.20
C GLU A 141 8.95 13.67 6.80
N SER A 142 8.74 12.53 7.47
CA SER A 142 9.79 11.74 8.10
C SER A 142 10.08 10.42 7.39
N ILE A 143 9.12 9.86 6.67
CA ILE A 143 9.26 8.58 5.95
C ILE A 143 8.84 8.75 4.49
N GLY A 144 9.70 8.38 3.55
CA GLY A 144 9.43 8.40 2.12
C GLY A 144 10.65 8.72 1.29
N GLU A 145 10.53 8.66 -0.02
CA GLU A 145 11.62 8.97 -0.95
C GLU A 145 12.13 10.42 -0.80
N SER A 146 11.23 11.35 -0.49
CA SER A 146 11.55 12.78 -0.27
C SER A 146 12.45 13.04 0.93
N THR A 147 12.55 12.09 1.88
CA THR A 147 13.35 12.23 3.10
C THR A 147 14.76 11.65 2.98
N LEU A 148 15.07 11.03 1.86
CA LEU A 148 16.39 10.46 1.58
C LEU A 148 17.39 11.56 1.20
N ASP A 149 18.69 11.28 1.39
CA ASP A 149 19.74 12.19 0.95
C ASP A 149 19.78 12.31 -0.57
N GLY A 150 19.50 13.50 -1.10
CA GLY A 150 19.57 13.82 -2.53
C GLY A 150 18.60 13.05 -3.41
N PRO A 151 17.30 13.00 -3.11
CA PRO A 151 16.32 12.32 -3.95
C PRO A 151 16.26 12.99 -5.33
N LEU A 152 15.92 12.20 -6.36
CA LEU A 152 15.62 12.77 -7.66
C LEU A 152 14.30 13.53 -7.57
N PRO A 153 14.22 14.78 -8.11
CA PRO A 153 13.02 15.58 -7.96
C PRO A 153 11.83 15.00 -8.74
N TRP A 154 10.63 15.30 -8.25
CA TRP A 154 9.41 15.03 -8.98
C TRP A 154 9.40 15.76 -10.31
N ASP A 155 8.97 15.10 -11.39
CA ASP A 155 8.77 15.69 -12.71
C ASP A 155 7.66 14.92 -13.45
N LYS A 156 7.38 15.35 -14.66
CA LYS A 156 6.41 14.70 -15.53
C LYS A 156 6.88 14.63 -16.98
N ILE A 157 6.36 13.66 -17.71
CA ILE A 157 6.54 13.48 -19.14
C ILE A 157 5.17 13.52 -19.86
N THR A 158 5.19 13.41 -21.16
CA THR A 158 3.94 13.31 -21.94
C THR A 158 3.16 12.06 -21.54
N ALA A 159 1.86 12.23 -21.30
CA ALA A 159 0.95 11.10 -21.08
C ALA A 159 0.96 10.17 -22.30
N THR A 160 0.86 8.87 -22.06
CA THR A 160 0.64 7.90 -23.14
C THR A 160 -0.83 7.86 -23.54
N ASN A 161 -1.12 7.31 -24.71
CA ASN A 161 -2.50 7.07 -25.12
C ASN A 161 -3.04 5.81 -24.43
N TYR A 162 -4.07 5.96 -23.63
CA TYR A 162 -4.79 4.85 -23.00
C TYR A 162 -6.30 5.09 -23.02
N ARG A 163 -7.06 4.02 -22.93
CA ARG A 163 -8.51 4.07 -22.96
C ARG A 163 -9.08 3.58 -21.65
N ARG A 164 -9.90 4.40 -21.02
CA ARG A 164 -10.71 3.99 -19.84
C ARG A 164 -11.92 3.21 -20.32
N LYS A 165 -12.12 2.03 -19.80
CA LYS A 165 -13.31 1.22 -20.03
C LYS A 165 -14.41 1.55 -19.02
N HIS A 166 -14.01 1.77 -17.78
CA HIS A 166 -14.85 2.17 -16.66
C HIS A 166 -14.50 3.60 -16.24
N SER A 167 -15.38 4.26 -15.53
CA SER A 167 -15.10 5.54 -14.89
C SER A 167 -15.83 5.59 -13.57
N ILE A 168 -15.07 5.47 -12.49
CA ILE A 168 -15.58 5.56 -11.12
C ILE A 168 -15.36 6.95 -10.50
N ASN A 169 -14.63 7.85 -11.19
CA ASN A 169 -14.29 9.17 -10.63
C ASN A 169 -15.49 10.01 -10.23
N HIS A 170 -16.61 9.87 -10.93
CA HIS A 170 -17.85 10.58 -10.59
C HIS A 170 -18.48 10.09 -9.28
N LEU A 171 -18.12 8.89 -8.78
CA LEU A 171 -18.60 8.30 -7.54
C LEU A 171 -17.69 8.61 -6.34
N VAL A 172 -16.43 9.00 -6.58
CA VAL A 172 -15.42 9.18 -5.52
C VAL A 172 -15.86 10.17 -4.44
N ALA A 173 -16.52 11.26 -4.84
CA ALA A 173 -16.99 12.26 -3.88
C ALA A 173 -18.08 11.70 -2.95
N GLU A 174 -19.02 10.92 -3.50
CA GLU A 174 -20.07 10.28 -2.72
C GLU A 174 -19.53 9.17 -1.83
N LEU A 175 -18.62 8.32 -2.35
CA LEU A 175 -17.93 7.29 -1.58
C LEU A 175 -17.17 7.89 -0.39
N ARG A 176 -16.49 9.02 -0.60
CA ARG A 176 -15.79 9.74 0.48
C ARG A 176 -16.79 10.24 1.54
N SER A 177 -17.93 10.80 1.13
CA SER A 177 -18.96 11.27 2.07
C SER A 177 -19.55 10.13 2.90
N LEU A 178 -19.81 8.98 2.27
CA LEU A 178 -20.32 7.78 2.97
C LEU A 178 -19.27 7.23 3.96
N HIS A 179 -18.01 7.21 3.54
CA HIS A 179 -16.90 6.86 4.43
C HIS A 179 -16.81 7.80 5.63
N ASP A 180 -16.74 9.13 5.39
CA ASP A 180 -16.60 10.14 6.45
C ASP A 180 -17.75 10.05 7.46
N GLU A 181 -18.99 9.84 6.99
CA GLU A 181 -20.15 9.63 7.85
C GLU A 181 -20.00 8.37 8.71
N ARG A 182 -19.62 7.25 8.12
CA ARG A 182 -19.51 5.95 8.81
C ARG A 182 -18.39 5.95 9.86
N VAL A 183 -17.24 6.57 9.56
CA VAL A 183 -16.10 6.57 10.49
C VAL A 183 -16.20 7.64 11.57
N SER A 184 -17.08 8.64 11.44
CA SER A 184 -17.23 9.71 12.43
C SER A 184 -17.55 9.20 13.84
N ASP A 185 -18.36 8.15 13.92
CA ASP A 185 -18.78 7.51 15.17
C ASP A 185 -18.10 6.14 15.40
N ASN A 186 -17.15 5.74 14.53
CA ASN A 186 -16.46 4.48 14.66
C ASN A 186 -15.38 4.55 15.75
N ALA A 187 -15.50 3.70 16.78
CA ALA A 187 -14.60 3.71 17.94
C ALA A 187 -13.14 3.42 17.57
N GLU A 188 -12.91 2.50 16.63
CA GLU A 188 -11.57 2.09 16.20
C GLU A 188 -10.89 3.17 15.35
N PHE A 189 -11.60 3.78 14.39
CA PHE A 189 -11.07 4.90 13.60
C PHE A 189 -10.79 6.13 14.45
N ASN A 190 -11.65 6.41 15.43
CA ASN A 190 -11.44 7.51 16.39
C ASN A 190 -10.21 7.24 17.26
N TYR A 191 -10.05 6.00 17.75
CA TYR A 191 -8.86 5.57 18.48
C TYR A 191 -7.59 5.76 17.66
N LEU A 192 -7.57 5.25 16.41
CA LEU A 192 -6.41 5.37 15.53
C LEU A 192 -6.07 6.83 15.21
N THR A 193 -7.08 7.66 14.96
CA THR A 193 -6.88 9.08 14.67
C THR A 193 -6.25 9.82 15.84
N GLU A 194 -6.75 9.61 17.06
CA GLU A 194 -6.21 10.24 18.27
C GLU A 194 -4.81 9.69 18.62
N ALA A 195 -4.61 8.37 18.49
CA ALA A 195 -3.33 7.71 18.69
C ALA A 195 -2.24 8.27 17.76
N PHE A 196 -2.55 8.44 16.48
CA PHE A 196 -1.57 8.95 15.51
C PHE A 196 -1.32 10.45 15.68
N ALA A 197 -2.34 11.24 16.04
CA ALA A 197 -2.16 12.65 16.38
C ALA A 197 -1.21 12.80 17.58
N TYR A 198 -1.40 11.99 18.61
CA TYR A 198 -0.53 11.99 19.79
C TYR A 198 0.91 11.59 19.45
N ARG A 199 1.10 10.52 18.66
CA ARG A 199 2.43 10.11 18.21
C ARG A 199 3.13 11.18 17.38
N LYS A 200 2.40 11.85 16.48
CA LYS A 200 2.95 12.94 15.67
C LYS A 200 3.48 14.07 16.54
N THR A 201 2.69 14.55 17.50
CA THR A 201 3.12 15.60 18.44
C THR A 201 4.36 15.19 19.25
N ARG A 202 4.44 13.91 19.64
CA ARG A 202 5.60 13.39 20.36
C ARG A 202 6.86 13.31 19.49
N ASN A 203 6.73 12.97 18.23
CA ASN A 203 7.85 12.87 17.29
C ASN A 203 8.41 14.23 16.87
N GLU A 204 7.64 15.31 17.06
CA GLU A 204 8.10 16.69 16.83
C GLU A 204 9.02 17.20 17.97
N ASP A 205 9.05 16.51 19.13
CA ASP A 205 9.94 16.84 20.25
C ASP A 205 11.24 16.03 20.16
N ASP A 206 12.29 16.65 19.66
CA ASP A 206 13.63 16.05 19.48
C ASP A 206 14.44 16.00 20.78
N THR A 207 13.87 16.46 21.90
CA THR A 207 14.58 16.57 23.16
C THR A 207 14.16 15.53 24.19
N ILE A 208 15.11 15.02 24.94
CA ILE A 208 14.87 14.11 26.06
C ILE A 208 15.47 14.75 27.33
N SER A 209 14.62 14.93 28.34
CA SER A 209 15.10 15.42 29.63
C SER A 209 16.00 14.39 30.31
N LEU A 210 17.11 14.86 30.89
CA LEU A 210 17.97 14.07 31.76
C LEU A 210 17.58 14.12 33.23
N ASN A 211 16.51 14.88 33.57
CA ASN A 211 15.97 14.96 34.92
C ASN A 211 15.05 13.78 35.18
N GLU A 212 15.36 13.00 36.22
CA GLU A 212 14.60 11.79 36.56
C GLU A 212 13.13 12.07 36.89
N GLU A 213 12.86 13.09 37.69
CA GLU A 213 11.49 13.47 38.07
C GLU A 213 10.66 13.86 36.87
N GLN A 214 11.24 14.63 35.93
CA GLN A 214 10.57 14.99 34.67
C GLN A 214 10.31 13.76 33.81
N ARG A 215 11.27 12.82 33.72
CA ARG A 215 11.11 11.56 32.97
C ARG A 215 10.00 10.68 33.54
N LEU A 216 9.90 10.59 34.87
CA LEU A 216 8.82 9.85 35.54
C LEU A 216 7.47 10.51 35.28
N GLN A 217 7.39 11.84 35.28
CA GLN A 217 6.17 12.55 34.96
C GLN A 217 5.75 12.32 33.49
N GLU A 218 6.68 12.46 32.53
CA GLU A 218 6.43 12.21 31.12
C GLU A 218 5.96 10.77 30.86
N LYS A 219 6.52 9.81 31.60
CA LYS A 219 6.08 8.40 31.54
C LYS A 219 4.64 8.26 32.03
N SER A 220 4.34 8.81 33.20
CA SER A 220 3.00 8.78 33.80
C SER A 220 1.95 9.45 32.88
N ASP A 221 2.28 10.61 32.31
CA ASP A 221 1.39 11.33 31.38
C ASP A 221 1.10 10.50 30.13
N ARG A 222 2.11 9.80 29.61
CA ARG A 222 1.95 8.88 28.47
C ARG A 222 1.05 7.70 28.81
N GLU A 223 1.29 7.03 29.92
CA GLU A 223 0.47 5.90 30.39
C GLU A 223 -0.99 6.32 30.60
N ASN A 224 -1.21 7.47 31.23
CA ASN A 224 -2.54 8.04 31.44
C ASN A 224 -3.26 8.36 30.12
N PHE A 225 -2.53 8.89 29.12
CA PHE A 225 -3.09 9.15 27.80
C PHE A 225 -3.57 7.85 27.12
N TRP A 226 -2.70 6.83 27.07
CA TRP A 226 -3.05 5.56 26.43
C TRP A 226 -4.18 4.82 27.15
N LEU A 227 -4.18 4.85 28.49
CA LEU A 227 -5.26 4.27 29.28
C LEU A 227 -6.60 5.00 29.04
N ALA A 228 -6.59 6.32 29.01
CA ALA A 228 -7.79 7.11 28.72
C ALA A 228 -8.32 6.84 27.31
N LEU A 229 -7.43 6.75 26.31
CA LEU A 229 -7.77 6.49 24.92
C LEU A 229 -8.34 5.08 24.74
N GLU A 230 -7.72 4.08 25.35
CA GLU A 230 -8.20 2.69 25.34
C GLU A 230 -9.58 2.58 26.01
N ASN A 231 -9.74 3.18 27.19
CA ASN A 231 -11.02 3.18 27.88
C ASN A 231 -12.12 3.89 27.10
N LYS A 232 -11.78 4.95 26.35
CA LYS A 232 -12.73 5.62 25.44
C LYS A 232 -13.21 4.67 24.34
N LYS A 233 -12.30 3.90 23.74
CA LYS A 233 -12.62 2.88 22.74
C LYS A 233 -13.50 1.78 23.35
N ARG A 234 -13.09 1.20 24.48
CA ARG A 234 -13.82 0.13 25.19
C ARG A 234 -15.25 0.53 25.53
N VAL A 235 -15.43 1.71 26.11
CA VAL A 235 -16.77 2.24 26.43
C VAL A 235 -17.63 2.41 25.15
N ALA A 236 -17.06 2.90 24.06
CA ALA A 236 -17.78 3.04 22.80
C ALA A 236 -18.18 1.67 22.20
N LEU A 237 -17.39 0.62 22.47
CA LEU A 237 -17.68 -0.76 22.07
C LEU A 237 -18.58 -1.51 23.09
N GLY A 238 -19.01 -0.84 24.18
CA GLY A 238 -19.83 -1.45 25.22
C GLY A 238 -19.07 -2.40 26.15
N GLN A 239 -17.74 -2.27 26.19
CA GLN A 239 -16.85 -3.05 27.06
C GLN A 239 -16.59 -2.30 28.37
N GLU A 240 -16.22 -3.05 29.43
CA GLU A 240 -15.85 -2.45 30.72
C GLU A 240 -14.50 -1.74 30.63
N PRO A 241 -14.37 -0.53 31.23
CA PRO A 241 -13.09 0.16 31.34
C PRO A 241 -12.09 -0.65 32.19
N ILE A 242 -10.80 -0.54 31.84
CA ILE A 242 -9.68 -1.13 32.59
C ILE A 242 -9.05 -0.08 33.50
N ALA A 243 -8.46 -0.54 34.62
CA ALA A 243 -7.78 0.33 35.59
C ALA A 243 -6.31 0.57 35.22
N SER A 244 -5.69 -0.33 34.46
CA SER A 244 -4.29 -0.27 34.01
C SER A 244 -4.16 -0.86 32.61
N LEU A 245 -3.17 -0.42 31.84
CA LEU A 245 -2.82 -1.03 30.54
C LEU A 245 -2.26 -2.46 30.70
N ASP A 246 -1.74 -2.78 31.88
CA ASP A 246 -1.23 -4.12 32.18
C ASP A 246 -2.35 -5.19 32.09
N GLU A 247 -3.62 -4.79 32.29
CA GLU A 247 -4.76 -5.70 32.14
C GLU A 247 -4.96 -6.18 30.70
N LEU A 248 -4.50 -5.42 29.69
CA LEU A 248 -4.56 -5.83 28.28
C LEU A 248 -3.60 -6.99 28.00
N ASP A 249 -2.43 -6.99 28.65
CA ASP A 249 -1.44 -8.06 28.50
C ASP A 249 -1.92 -9.37 29.16
N GLU A 250 -2.90 -9.29 30.08
CA GLU A 250 -3.50 -10.46 30.73
C GLU A 250 -4.70 -11.02 29.95
N GLU A 251 -5.38 -10.18 29.13
CA GLU A 251 -6.50 -10.59 28.26
C GLU A 251 -6.02 -11.23 26.94
N GLU A 252 -4.77 -10.97 26.51
CA GLU A 252 -4.15 -11.58 25.33
C GLU A 252 -2.95 -12.46 25.71
N PRO A 253 -2.83 -13.69 25.21
CA PRO A 253 -1.60 -14.45 25.32
C PRO A 253 -0.53 -13.79 24.44
N THR A 254 0.34 -13.00 25.06
CA THR A 254 1.64 -12.53 24.60
C THR A 254 1.77 -12.07 23.14
N ILE A 255 1.52 -10.78 22.90
CA ILE A 255 2.26 -10.06 21.86
C ILE A 255 3.33 -9.23 22.56
N ALA A 256 4.58 -9.59 22.34
CA ALA A 256 5.74 -8.87 22.87
C ALA A 256 5.61 -7.37 22.56
N SER A 257 5.67 -6.56 23.62
CA SER A 257 5.82 -5.12 23.54
C SER A 257 7.02 -4.80 22.65
N ASN A 258 6.76 -4.55 21.37
CA ASN A 258 7.71 -3.85 20.53
C ASN A 258 7.68 -2.38 20.94
N ASP A 259 8.36 -2.11 22.03
CA ASP A 259 8.91 -0.80 22.33
C ASP A 259 9.93 -0.51 21.22
N ALA A 260 9.42 -0.11 20.06
CA ALA A 260 10.23 0.34 18.94
C ALA A 260 10.78 1.72 19.29
N SER A 261 11.76 1.72 20.20
CA SER A 261 12.83 2.69 20.19
C SER A 261 13.36 2.74 18.75
N ALA A 262 13.08 3.84 18.06
CA ALA A 262 13.67 4.33 16.84
C ALA A 262 14.82 3.48 16.27
N ALA A 263 14.48 2.38 15.61
CA ALA A 263 15.31 1.81 14.59
C ALA A 263 14.56 2.03 13.29
N SER A 264 15.03 2.94 12.46
CA SER A 264 14.68 2.97 11.04
C SER A 264 14.69 1.53 10.55
N PRO A 265 13.63 1.03 9.93
CA PRO A 265 13.68 -0.30 9.36
C PRO A 265 14.79 -0.28 8.32
N ALA A 266 15.90 -0.95 8.64
CA ALA A 266 16.87 -1.29 7.62
C ALA A 266 16.07 -2.03 6.56
N ILE A 267 15.98 -1.44 5.36
CA ILE A 267 15.38 -2.07 4.19
C ILE A 267 16.18 -3.35 3.98
N VAL A 268 15.66 -4.46 4.47
CA VAL A 268 16.23 -5.77 4.18
C VAL A 268 16.05 -5.95 2.68
N PRO A 269 17.12 -6.07 1.90
CA PRO A 269 16.97 -6.30 0.47
C PRO A 269 16.44 -7.71 0.29
N THR A 270 15.16 -7.84 -0.04
CA THR A 270 14.66 -9.06 -0.63
C THR A 270 15.47 -9.28 -1.91
N THR A 271 16.21 -10.37 -1.95
CA THR A 271 16.94 -10.85 -3.12
C THR A 271 15.94 -11.33 -4.16
N GLY A 272 15.36 -10.39 -4.91
CA GLY A 272 14.66 -10.69 -6.15
C GLY A 272 15.73 -10.78 -7.24
N GLU A 273 15.97 -11.95 -7.75
CA GLU A 273 16.77 -12.17 -8.94
C GLU A 273 16.15 -11.38 -10.10
N SER A 274 16.84 -10.34 -10.55
CA SER A 274 16.47 -9.63 -11.77
C SER A 274 17.07 -10.37 -12.95
N GLU A 275 16.26 -11.12 -13.67
CA GLU A 275 16.64 -11.59 -15.00
C GLU A 275 16.92 -10.39 -15.91
N THR A 276 18.11 -10.38 -16.44
CA THR A 276 18.58 -9.44 -17.46
C THR A 276 17.82 -9.65 -18.74
N ALA A 277 17.13 -8.62 -19.23
CA ALA A 277 16.56 -8.61 -20.57
C ALA A 277 17.71 -8.57 -21.61
N GLU A 278 17.99 -9.68 -22.27
CA GLU A 278 18.71 -9.71 -23.54
C GLU A 278 17.73 -9.55 -24.72
N PRO A 279 18.16 -8.95 -25.84
CA PRO A 279 17.32 -8.76 -27.00
C PRO A 279 17.10 -10.10 -27.75
N ALA A 280 15.85 -10.33 -28.13
CA ALA A 280 15.43 -11.51 -28.85
C ALA A 280 16.23 -11.77 -30.12
N SER A 281 16.85 -12.93 -30.23
CA SER A 281 17.14 -13.58 -31.49
C SER A 281 16.61 -15.03 -31.44
N ASN A 282 15.79 -15.37 -32.45
CA ASN A 282 15.23 -16.68 -32.66
C ASN A 282 16.33 -17.75 -32.79
N SER A 283 16.19 -18.88 -32.06
CA SER A 283 16.45 -20.22 -32.62
C SER A 283 15.88 -21.28 -31.66
N GLU A 284 15.06 -22.13 -32.23
CA GLU A 284 14.60 -23.42 -31.67
C GLU A 284 15.78 -24.33 -31.34
N ILE A 285 15.74 -25.05 -30.21
CA ILE A 285 16.22 -26.43 -30.10
C ILE A 285 15.60 -27.09 -28.86
N ALA A 286 15.20 -28.34 -29.08
CA ALA A 286 14.50 -29.25 -28.18
C ALA A 286 15.40 -29.89 -27.10
N GLY A 287 14.78 -30.20 -25.95
CA GLY A 287 14.98 -31.46 -25.21
C GLY A 287 16.14 -31.58 -24.25
N SER A 288 15.90 -31.68 -22.97
CA SER A 288 15.97 -32.94 -22.21
C SER A 288 15.83 -32.69 -20.69
N SER A 289 14.99 -33.48 -20.07
CA SER A 289 14.75 -33.65 -18.65
C SER A 289 16.00 -34.23 -17.96
N SER A 290 16.41 -33.61 -16.83
CA SER A 290 17.14 -34.34 -15.80
C SER A 290 16.76 -33.82 -14.42
N ALA A 291 16.09 -34.68 -13.66
CA ALA A 291 15.71 -34.45 -12.26
C ALA A 291 16.94 -34.49 -11.36
N ILE A 292 17.06 -33.51 -10.47
CA ILE A 292 18.02 -33.48 -9.37
C ILE A 292 17.27 -33.87 -8.07
N PRO A 293 17.81 -34.78 -7.25
CA PRO A 293 17.11 -35.31 -6.08
C PRO A 293 17.10 -34.29 -4.94
N VAL A 294 15.91 -34.04 -4.42
CA VAL A 294 15.68 -33.26 -3.20
C VAL A 294 16.10 -34.08 -1.99
N SER A 295 17.08 -33.63 -1.24
CA SER A 295 17.41 -34.18 0.07
C SER A 295 16.35 -33.71 1.08
N LYS A 296 15.74 -34.66 1.77
CA LYS A 296 14.85 -34.44 2.91
C LYS A 296 15.68 -33.87 4.07
N THR A 297 15.44 -32.64 4.43
CA THR A 297 15.79 -32.08 5.76
C THR A 297 14.52 -31.99 6.58
N ASP A 298 14.62 -32.39 7.83
CA ASP A 298 13.52 -32.46 8.81
C ASP A 298 12.77 -31.14 8.88
N GLU A 299 11.49 -31.16 8.51
CA GLU A 299 10.54 -30.09 8.77
C GLU A 299 10.23 -30.08 10.27
N ALA A 300 10.80 -29.12 10.98
CA ALA A 300 10.23 -28.70 12.25
C ALA A 300 8.81 -28.16 11.93
N ARG A 301 7.79 -28.84 12.42
CA ARG A 301 6.42 -28.37 12.39
C ARG A 301 6.36 -27.10 13.24
N GLU A 302 6.32 -25.94 12.61
CA GLU A 302 5.86 -24.71 13.24
C GLU A 302 4.37 -24.92 13.53
N GLU A 303 4.01 -24.88 14.80
CA GLU A 303 2.60 -24.81 15.20
C GLU A 303 2.04 -23.49 14.63
N PRO A 304 0.80 -23.48 14.10
CA PRO A 304 0.22 -22.24 13.60
C PRO A 304 0.12 -21.25 14.78
N GLU A 305 0.76 -20.09 14.63
CA GLU A 305 0.51 -18.96 15.52
C GLU A 305 -0.99 -18.69 15.48
N GLU A 306 -1.62 -18.60 16.67
CA GLU A 306 -3.02 -18.21 16.76
C GLU A 306 -3.13 -16.80 16.19
N GLU A 307 -3.75 -16.68 15.00
CA GLU A 307 -4.01 -15.40 14.36
C GLU A 307 -4.90 -14.57 15.30
N ASP A 308 -4.49 -13.35 15.61
CA ASP A 308 -5.34 -12.34 16.24
C ASP A 308 -6.64 -12.25 15.43
N THR A 309 -7.73 -12.70 16.03
CA THR A 309 -9.04 -12.82 15.36
C THR A 309 -9.78 -11.49 15.27
N THR A 310 -9.23 -10.39 15.80
CA THR A 310 -9.84 -9.07 15.67
C THR A 310 -9.72 -8.59 14.22
N PRO A 311 -10.85 -8.29 13.54
CA PRO A 311 -10.79 -7.84 12.15
C PRO A 311 -10.04 -6.51 12.05
N ASP A 312 -9.09 -6.40 11.11
CA ASP A 312 -8.39 -5.16 10.80
C ASP A 312 -9.39 -4.06 10.40
N PRO A 313 -9.52 -2.97 11.17
CA PRO A 313 -10.53 -1.93 10.92
C PRO A 313 -10.37 -1.27 9.54
N TYR A 314 -9.15 -1.16 9.02
CA TYR A 314 -8.92 -0.62 7.68
C TYR A 314 -9.40 -1.56 6.58
N LEU A 315 -9.17 -2.86 6.75
CA LEU A 315 -9.63 -3.86 5.79
C LEU A 315 -11.17 -3.95 5.80
N VAL A 316 -11.78 -3.94 6.99
CA VAL A 316 -13.25 -3.93 7.15
C VAL A 316 -13.86 -2.71 6.48
N GLU A 317 -13.34 -1.52 6.75
CA GLU A 317 -13.84 -0.28 6.15
C GLU A 317 -13.61 -0.24 4.62
N SER A 318 -12.51 -0.80 4.13
CA SER A 318 -12.27 -0.95 2.69
C SER A 318 -13.32 -1.85 2.03
N GLY A 319 -13.77 -2.88 2.74
CA GLY A 319 -14.90 -3.73 2.34
C GLY A 319 -16.22 -2.93 2.27
N HIS A 320 -16.49 -2.09 3.26
CA HIS A 320 -17.70 -1.22 3.25
C HIS A 320 -17.67 -0.22 2.09
N ILE A 321 -16.53 0.42 1.82
CA ILE A 321 -16.37 1.32 0.67
C ILE A 321 -16.61 0.57 -0.65
N LEU A 322 -16.15 -0.67 -0.75
CA LEU A 322 -16.38 -1.49 -1.93
C LEU A 322 -17.84 -1.84 -2.11
N LEU A 323 -18.57 -2.15 -1.02
CA LEU A 323 -20.02 -2.36 -1.04
C LEU A 323 -20.80 -1.10 -1.43
N ASP A 324 -20.36 0.07 -0.96
CA ASP A 324 -20.92 1.36 -1.38
C ASP A 324 -20.71 1.58 -2.88
N LEU A 325 -19.50 1.28 -3.40
CA LEU A 325 -19.20 1.37 -4.83
C LEU A 325 -20.15 0.50 -5.65
N ILE A 326 -20.34 -0.76 -5.27
CA ILE A 326 -21.28 -1.70 -5.91
C ILE A 326 -22.69 -1.08 -5.96
N SER A 327 -23.17 -0.62 -4.81
CA SER A 327 -24.51 -0.03 -4.69
C SER A 327 -24.70 1.22 -5.56
N LEU A 328 -23.68 2.07 -5.67
CA LEU A 328 -23.73 3.28 -6.49
C LEU A 328 -23.67 2.97 -7.99
N GLU A 329 -22.88 1.98 -8.40
CA GLU A 329 -22.83 1.51 -9.80
C GLU A 329 -24.18 0.93 -10.23
N GLU A 330 -24.83 0.12 -9.40
CA GLU A 330 -26.14 -0.45 -9.65
C GLU A 330 -27.21 0.62 -9.81
N ARG A 331 -27.23 1.64 -8.93
CA ARG A 331 -28.15 2.79 -9.02
C ARG A 331 -27.96 3.56 -10.33
N THR A 332 -26.69 3.80 -10.70
CA THR A 332 -26.34 4.49 -11.94
C THR A 332 -26.84 3.69 -13.16
N ALA A 333 -26.63 2.39 -13.18
CA ALA A 333 -27.09 1.52 -14.26
C ALA A 333 -28.62 1.46 -14.36
N ALA A 334 -29.32 1.42 -13.22
CA ALA A 334 -30.80 1.44 -13.18
C ALA A 334 -31.35 2.76 -13.69
N GLY A 335 -30.77 3.91 -13.28
CA GLY A 335 -31.16 5.23 -13.75
C GLY A 335 -31.00 5.41 -15.28
N LEU A 336 -29.89 4.89 -15.84
CA LEU A 336 -29.63 4.91 -17.28
C LEU A 336 -30.63 4.04 -18.08
N LYS A 337 -31.05 2.89 -17.52
CA LYS A 337 -32.11 2.06 -18.14
C LYS A 337 -33.45 2.80 -18.20
N GLN A 338 -33.85 3.40 -17.08
CA GLN A 338 -35.10 4.12 -16.99
C GLN A 338 -35.16 5.34 -17.95
N ALA A 339 -34.04 6.03 -18.12
CA ALA A 339 -33.90 7.16 -19.06
C ALA A 339 -33.92 6.75 -20.55
N ARG A 340 -33.64 5.49 -20.87
CA ARG A 340 -33.69 4.96 -22.24
C ARG A 340 -35.08 4.46 -22.62
N ASP A 341 -35.90 4.12 -21.63
CA ASP A 341 -37.25 3.58 -21.80
C ASP A 341 -38.31 4.69 -21.82
N THR A 342 -37.92 5.95 -21.58
CA THR A 342 -38.73 7.18 -21.71
C THR A 342 -38.38 7.96 -22.96
#